data_2f908c26df9c5677f0f2d9c8024188ed
#
_entry.id   2f908c26df9c5677f0f2d9c8024188ed
#
_cell.length_a   1.000
_cell.length_b   1.000
_cell.length_c   1.000
_cell.angle_alpha   90.00
_cell.angle_beta   90.00
_cell.angle_gamma   90.00
#
_symmetry.space_group_name_H-M   'P 1'
#
loop_
_entity.id
_entity.type
_entity.pdbx_description
1 polymer ?
#
loop_
_entity_poly.entity_id
_entity_poly.type
_entity_poly.pdbx_seq_one_letter_code
_entity_poly.pdbx_strand_id
1 'polypeptide(L)'
;MKALDKETAIARMNTFGRNGTPFLFVIDYMQEHSYVEPLDGIDTSVCLYQFRGTGNAPDAGARYAGTIDWEFTPPAPADYRRSFNTVRRNLLGGNSYLTNLTCKVPLRTNLTLKDVFLHSHALYKLWLKDRFVCFSPEIFVRMEEGRIKSFPMKGTIDATLPHAESILLDDAKEAAEHATIVDLIRNDLSMVSEHVTVASYRYIDRLQTNKGPILQTSSEICGMLPGDYTKRLGDILFSLLPAGSITGAPKPRTMQIIAEAEGYERGFYTGVMGCYADGRLDSAVMIRFIEQEDGQLYFKAGGGITAQSRWESEYNEVIQKIYVPIY
;
A
#
# COMPACT_ATOMS: atom_id res chain seq x y z
N MET A 1 0.99 12.86 18.02
CA MET A 1 0.81 11.40 18.18
C MET A 1 2.08 10.78 18.74
N LYS A 2 1.99 9.87 19.70
CA LYS A 2 3.14 9.17 20.30
C LYS A 2 3.38 7.85 19.59
N ALA A 3 4.63 7.58 19.19
CA ALA A 3 5.00 6.31 18.62
C ALA A 3 4.93 5.21 19.68
N LEU A 4 4.40 4.05 19.31
CA LEU A 4 4.23 2.86 20.11
C LEU A 4 5.09 1.74 19.53
N ASP A 5 5.62 0.88 20.36
CA ASP A 5 6.16 -0.41 19.96
C ASP A 5 5.04 -1.40 19.57
N LYS A 6 5.43 -2.52 18.99
CA LYS A 6 4.51 -3.55 18.49
C LYS A 6 3.53 -4.04 19.56
N GLU A 7 4.03 -4.41 20.73
CA GLU A 7 3.21 -5.01 21.80
C GLU A 7 2.19 -4.01 22.34
N THR A 8 2.62 -2.78 22.56
CA THR A 8 1.74 -1.69 23.02
C THR A 8 0.69 -1.34 21.98
N ALA A 9 1.07 -1.32 20.69
CA ALA A 9 0.12 -1.06 19.59
C ALA A 9 -0.94 -2.15 19.51
N ILE A 10 -0.57 -3.43 19.54
CA ILE A 10 -1.50 -4.57 19.55
C ILE A 10 -2.47 -4.47 20.72
N ALA A 11 -1.95 -4.29 21.94
CA ALA A 11 -2.78 -4.20 23.14
C ALA A 11 -3.78 -3.03 23.09
N ARG A 12 -3.35 -1.87 22.55
CA ARG A 12 -4.19 -0.68 22.41
C ARG A 12 -5.30 -0.90 21.37
N MET A 13 -4.98 -1.47 20.21
CA MET A 13 -5.96 -1.80 19.18
C MET A 13 -6.99 -2.82 19.66
N ASN A 14 -6.55 -3.86 20.38
CA ASN A 14 -7.43 -4.86 20.98
C ASN A 14 -8.37 -4.25 22.03
N THR A 15 -7.86 -3.30 22.82
CA THR A 15 -8.66 -2.59 23.84
C THR A 15 -9.70 -1.71 23.18
N PHE A 16 -9.32 -0.92 22.16
CA PHE A 16 -10.25 -0.07 21.44
C PHE A 16 -11.32 -0.89 20.69
N GLY A 17 -10.92 -1.97 20.04
CA GLY A 17 -11.87 -2.86 19.36
C GLY A 17 -12.86 -3.52 20.32
N ARG A 18 -12.39 -3.95 21.51
CA ARG A 18 -13.26 -4.50 22.58
C ARG A 18 -14.28 -3.50 23.07
N ASN A 19 -13.87 -2.24 23.20
CA ASN A 19 -14.73 -1.16 23.72
C ASN A 19 -15.58 -0.48 22.64
N GLY A 20 -15.41 -0.86 21.37
CA GLY A 20 -16.05 -0.18 20.24
C GLY A 20 -15.54 1.25 20.02
N THR A 21 -14.37 1.62 20.58
CA THR A 21 -13.79 2.94 20.42
C THR A 21 -13.28 3.13 19.00
N PRO A 22 -13.74 4.12 18.22
CA PRO A 22 -13.19 4.40 16.90
C PRO A 22 -11.74 4.88 16.99
N PHE A 23 -10.86 4.35 16.13
CA PHE A 23 -9.45 4.72 16.13
C PHE A 23 -8.81 4.70 14.74
N LEU A 24 -7.79 5.54 14.57
CA LEU A 24 -6.82 5.51 13.46
C LEU A 24 -5.62 4.67 13.87
N PHE A 25 -5.04 3.94 12.92
CA PHE A 25 -3.76 3.30 13.10
C PHE A 25 -2.85 3.51 11.88
N VAL A 26 -1.54 3.58 12.15
CA VAL A 26 -0.47 3.67 11.15
C VAL A 26 0.67 2.82 11.66
N ILE A 27 1.10 1.82 10.89
CA ILE A 27 2.12 0.84 11.27
C ILE A 27 3.22 0.85 10.21
N ASP A 28 4.47 0.96 10.61
CA ASP A 28 5.62 0.93 9.69
C ASP A 28 5.87 -0.49 9.12
N TYR A 29 6.72 -0.58 8.10
CA TYR A 29 7.03 -1.84 7.41
C TYR A 29 7.64 -2.90 8.34
N MET A 30 8.53 -2.49 9.25
CA MET A 30 9.21 -3.39 10.19
C MET A 30 8.39 -3.67 11.45
N GLN A 31 7.23 -3.02 11.64
CA GLN A 31 6.36 -3.15 12.82
C GLN A 31 7.04 -2.67 14.13
N GLU A 32 8.01 -1.79 14.02
CA GLU A 32 8.74 -1.23 15.16
C GLU A 32 8.12 0.06 15.68
N HIS A 33 7.48 0.82 14.79
CA HIS A 33 6.86 2.09 15.10
C HIS A 33 5.41 2.12 14.64
N SER A 34 4.50 2.37 15.57
CA SER A 34 3.08 2.46 15.28
C SER A 34 2.45 3.69 15.91
N TYR A 35 1.42 4.24 15.28
CA TYR A 35 0.50 5.21 15.86
C TYR A 35 -0.87 4.58 15.95
N VAL A 36 -1.50 4.63 17.13
CA VAL A 36 -2.87 4.15 17.35
C VAL A 36 -3.57 5.19 18.20
N GLU A 37 -4.50 5.95 17.63
CA GLU A 37 -5.15 7.08 18.31
C GLU A 37 -6.66 7.04 18.16
N PRO A 38 -7.43 7.35 19.20
CA PRO A 38 -8.87 7.54 19.06
C PRO A 38 -9.17 8.64 18.03
N LEU A 39 -10.22 8.47 17.21
CA LEU A 39 -10.51 9.43 16.14
C LEU A 39 -10.82 10.85 16.68
N ASP A 40 -11.48 10.94 17.82
CA ASP A 40 -11.81 12.20 18.50
C ASP A 40 -10.60 12.90 19.16
N GLY A 41 -9.49 12.15 19.35
CA GLY A 41 -8.24 12.68 19.92
C GLY A 41 -7.22 13.13 18.88
N ILE A 42 -7.51 13.06 17.58
CA ILE A 42 -6.55 13.41 16.54
C ILE A 42 -6.51 14.91 16.32
N ASP A 43 -5.34 15.51 16.60
CA ASP A 43 -5.06 16.91 16.29
C ASP A 43 -4.87 17.09 14.77
N THR A 44 -5.79 17.81 14.12
CA THR A 44 -5.77 18.08 12.68
C THR A 44 -4.59 18.98 12.24
N SER A 45 -3.91 19.62 13.17
CA SER A 45 -2.66 20.33 12.89
C SER A 45 -1.45 19.41 12.76
N VAL A 46 -1.58 18.13 13.18
CA VAL A 46 -0.52 17.10 13.20
C VAL A 46 -0.81 15.96 12.24
N CYS A 47 -2.06 15.52 12.15
CA CYS A 47 -2.44 14.38 11.33
C CYS A 47 -3.77 14.64 10.62
N LEU A 48 -3.76 14.51 9.29
CA LEU A 48 -4.96 14.50 8.47
C LEU A 48 -5.08 13.14 7.80
N TYR A 49 -6.30 12.62 7.72
CA TYR A 49 -6.60 11.40 7.00
C TYR A 49 -7.93 11.50 6.25
N GLN A 50 -8.02 10.75 5.17
CA GLN A 50 -9.26 10.53 4.41
C GLN A 50 -9.23 9.14 3.82
N PHE A 51 -10.14 8.28 4.26
CA PHE A 51 -10.26 6.89 3.80
C PHE A 51 -11.63 6.70 3.18
N ARG A 52 -11.66 6.48 1.86
CA ARG A 52 -12.88 6.28 1.07
C ARG A 52 -13.98 7.33 1.33
N GLY A 53 -13.57 8.58 1.45
CA GLY A 53 -14.48 9.70 1.69
C GLY A 53 -14.77 10.01 3.16
N THR A 54 -14.34 9.18 4.10
CA THR A 54 -14.46 9.43 5.55
C THR A 54 -13.13 9.90 6.11
N GLY A 55 -13.13 10.98 6.91
CA GLY A 55 -11.89 11.53 7.46
C GLY A 55 -12.11 12.78 8.29
N ASN A 56 -10.99 13.43 8.66
CA ASN A 56 -10.98 14.66 9.45
C ASN A 56 -10.60 15.91 8.64
N ALA A 57 -10.64 15.84 7.30
CA ALA A 57 -10.28 16.92 6.39
C ALA A 57 -11.40 17.14 5.35
N PRO A 58 -12.43 17.95 5.67
CA PRO A 58 -13.59 18.14 4.79
C PRO A 58 -13.24 18.76 3.43
N ASP A 59 -12.17 19.59 3.37
CA ASP A 59 -11.74 20.26 2.13
C ASP A 59 -10.74 19.45 1.31
N ALA A 60 -10.48 18.19 1.69
CA ALA A 60 -9.55 17.33 0.95
C ALA A 60 -10.11 16.96 -0.43
N GLY A 61 -9.33 17.24 -1.48
CA GLY A 61 -9.71 17.08 -2.88
C GLY A 61 -10.09 18.38 -3.59
N ALA A 62 -9.95 19.53 -2.92
CA ALA A 62 -10.11 20.84 -3.55
C ALA A 62 -9.05 21.04 -4.66
N ARG A 63 -9.46 21.72 -5.75
CA ARG A 63 -8.57 22.00 -6.88
C ARG A 63 -7.40 22.87 -6.44
N TYR A 64 -6.19 22.50 -6.84
CA TYR A 64 -5.00 23.32 -6.67
C TYR A 64 -5.01 24.47 -7.69
N ALA A 65 -4.89 25.71 -7.25
CA ALA A 65 -5.00 26.87 -8.11
C ALA A 65 -3.66 27.33 -8.73
N GLY A 66 -2.54 26.77 -8.30
CA GLY A 66 -1.20 27.14 -8.75
C GLY A 66 -0.66 26.24 -9.86
N THR A 67 0.50 26.62 -10.40
CA THR A 67 1.32 25.72 -11.23
C THR A 67 2.09 24.77 -10.31
N ILE A 68 2.17 23.51 -10.68
CA ILE A 68 2.91 22.51 -9.92
C ILE A 68 4.29 22.33 -10.54
N ASP A 69 5.32 22.61 -9.77
CA ASP A 69 6.70 22.25 -10.09
C ASP A 69 6.93 20.83 -9.56
N TRP A 70 7.37 19.92 -10.44
CA TRP A 70 7.57 18.53 -10.08
C TRP A 70 8.82 17.98 -10.75
N GLU A 71 9.91 17.95 -10.01
CA GLU A 71 11.21 17.47 -10.47
C GLU A 71 11.70 16.36 -9.55
N PHE A 72 12.21 15.28 -10.11
CA PHE A 72 12.79 14.20 -9.34
C PHE A 72 14.07 13.68 -10.01
N THR A 73 14.99 13.14 -9.22
CA THR A 73 16.22 12.54 -9.73
C THR A 73 16.07 11.02 -9.68
N PRO A 74 15.84 10.34 -10.81
CA PRO A 74 15.73 8.88 -10.83
C PRO A 74 17.01 8.23 -10.29
N PRO A 75 16.93 7.03 -9.70
CA PRO A 75 18.13 6.27 -9.38
C PRO A 75 18.94 6.00 -10.66
N ALA A 76 20.27 6.00 -10.55
CA ALA A 76 21.07 5.67 -11.72
C ALA A 76 20.70 4.26 -12.22
N PRO A 77 20.53 4.06 -13.55
CA PRO A 77 20.14 2.76 -14.10
C PRO A 77 21.06 1.61 -13.66
N ALA A 78 22.36 1.89 -13.49
CA ALA A 78 23.34 0.91 -13.00
C ALA A 78 23.07 0.48 -11.55
N ASP A 79 22.64 1.40 -10.69
CA ASP A 79 22.34 1.11 -9.29
C ASP A 79 21.05 0.31 -9.17
N TYR A 80 19.99 0.72 -9.88
CA TYR A 80 18.75 -0.05 -9.93
C TYR A 80 18.99 -1.47 -10.46
N ARG A 81 19.75 -1.60 -11.55
CA ARG A 81 20.10 -2.91 -12.13
C ARG A 81 20.87 -3.79 -11.13
N ARG A 82 21.71 -3.22 -10.29
CA ARG A 82 22.44 -3.96 -9.24
C ARG A 82 21.47 -4.53 -8.21
N SER A 83 20.56 -3.70 -7.69
CA SER A 83 19.51 -4.12 -6.76
C SER A 83 18.59 -5.16 -7.38
N PHE A 84 18.14 -4.94 -8.62
CA PHE A 84 17.35 -5.90 -9.39
C PHE A 84 18.06 -7.25 -9.55
N ASN A 85 19.35 -7.27 -9.87
CA ASN A 85 20.14 -8.49 -10.04
C ASN A 85 20.28 -9.26 -8.71
N THR A 86 20.37 -8.58 -7.57
CA THR A 86 20.34 -9.21 -6.24
C THR A 86 19.01 -9.92 -6.00
N VAL A 87 17.90 -9.26 -6.27
CA VAL A 87 16.56 -9.85 -6.18
C VAL A 87 16.42 -11.03 -7.15
N ARG A 88 16.73 -10.82 -8.43
CA ARG A 88 16.59 -11.84 -9.48
C ARG A 88 17.41 -13.11 -9.20
N ARG A 89 18.64 -12.98 -8.70
CA ARG A 89 19.47 -14.12 -8.29
C ARG A 89 18.80 -14.96 -7.21
N ASN A 90 18.16 -14.32 -6.22
CA ASN A 90 17.45 -15.01 -5.17
C ASN A 90 16.15 -15.69 -5.69
N LEU A 91 15.43 -15.04 -6.62
CA LEU A 91 14.26 -15.64 -7.27
C LEU A 91 14.63 -16.87 -8.09
N LEU A 92 15.68 -16.81 -8.89
CA LEU A 92 16.18 -17.94 -9.69
C LEU A 92 16.75 -19.07 -8.80
N GLY A 93 17.28 -18.74 -7.64
CA GLY A 93 17.74 -19.69 -6.63
C GLY A 93 16.63 -20.31 -5.78
N GLY A 94 15.36 -19.94 -6.01
CA GLY A 94 14.20 -20.48 -5.26
C GLY A 94 14.08 -19.92 -3.82
N ASN A 95 14.83 -18.87 -3.49
CA ASN A 95 14.77 -18.23 -2.15
C ASN A 95 13.53 -17.37 -1.94
N SER A 96 12.90 -16.93 -3.03
CA SER A 96 11.63 -16.20 -3.05
C SER A 96 10.92 -16.47 -4.38
N TYR A 97 9.61 -16.26 -4.44
CA TYR A 97 8.80 -16.41 -5.66
C TYR A 97 8.41 -15.05 -6.25
N LEU A 98 8.27 -14.08 -5.38
CA LEU A 98 7.93 -12.69 -5.69
C LEU A 98 8.66 -11.80 -4.67
N THR A 99 9.28 -10.73 -5.13
CA THR A 99 9.92 -9.73 -4.25
C THR A 99 9.53 -8.34 -4.73
N ASN A 100 8.97 -7.53 -3.85
CA ASN A 100 8.74 -6.13 -4.17
C ASN A 100 10.05 -5.36 -3.98
N LEU A 101 10.59 -4.79 -5.06
CA LEU A 101 11.82 -3.96 -5.06
C LEU A 101 11.44 -2.49 -5.16
N THR A 102 12.01 -1.66 -4.28
CA THR A 102 11.66 -0.26 -4.18
C THR A 102 12.86 0.68 -4.25
N CYS A 103 12.59 1.97 -4.52
CA CYS A 103 13.57 3.03 -4.61
C CYS A 103 13.14 4.23 -3.79
N LYS A 104 14.11 4.92 -3.20
CA LYS A 104 13.96 6.22 -2.57
C LYS A 104 14.52 7.28 -3.52
N VAL A 105 13.68 8.18 -3.99
CA VAL A 105 13.96 9.10 -5.10
C VAL A 105 13.89 10.53 -4.60
N PRO A 106 14.97 11.34 -4.67
CA PRO A 106 14.92 12.75 -4.32
C PRO A 106 13.89 13.50 -5.17
N LEU A 107 13.06 14.28 -4.49
CA LEU A 107 11.97 15.06 -5.08
C LEU A 107 12.15 16.54 -4.76
N ARG A 108 11.92 17.41 -5.75
CA ARG A 108 11.77 18.85 -5.59
C ARG A 108 10.39 19.26 -6.11
N THR A 109 9.67 20.00 -5.30
CA THR A 109 8.35 20.53 -5.66
C THR A 109 8.07 21.79 -4.86
N ASN A 110 7.19 22.64 -5.38
CA ASN A 110 6.66 23.79 -4.67
C ASN A 110 5.49 23.45 -3.76
N LEU A 111 5.05 22.16 -3.74
CA LEU A 111 3.99 21.67 -2.86
C LEU A 111 4.57 21.30 -1.49
N THR A 112 3.88 21.66 -0.42
CA THR A 112 4.10 21.04 0.89
C THR A 112 3.48 19.66 0.95
N LEU A 113 3.90 18.81 1.90
CA LEU A 113 3.26 17.51 2.14
C LEU A 113 1.76 17.65 2.42
N LYS A 114 1.35 18.77 3.08
CA LYS A 114 -0.05 19.06 3.34
C LYS A 114 -0.82 19.44 2.07
N ASP A 115 -0.22 20.22 1.16
CA ASP A 115 -0.82 20.52 -0.14
C ASP A 115 -1.05 19.25 -0.97
N VAL A 116 -0.07 18.33 -0.97
CA VAL A 116 -0.23 17.02 -1.61
C VAL A 116 -1.43 16.28 -1.03
N PHE A 117 -1.58 16.27 0.31
CA PHE A 117 -2.74 15.64 0.94
C PHE A 117 -4.06 16.31 0.54
N LEU A 118 -4.12 17.65 0.61
CA LEU A 118 -5.37 18.40 0.38
C LEU A 118 -5.84 18.28 -1.07
N HIS A 119 -4.91 18.31 -2.02
CA HIS A 119 -5.24 18.44 -3.46
C HIS A 119 -5.14 17.14 -4.25
N SER A 120 -4.53 16.08 -3.69
CA SER A 120 -4.47 14.80 -4.39
C SER A 120 -5.80 14.03 -4.34
N HIS A 121 -6.04 13.22 -5.37
CA HIS A 121 -7.19 12.34 -5.48
C HIS A 121 -6.74 10.89 -5.29
N ALA A 122 -7.13 10.27 -4.17
CA ALA A 122 -6.86 8.87 -3.87
C ALA A 122 -7.92 8.30 -2.92
N LEU A 123 -8.08 6.97 -2.93
CA LEU A 123 -9.02 6.27 -2.05
C LEU A 123 -8.64 6.43 -0.58
N TYR A 124 -7.34 6.39 -0.30
CA TYR A 124 -6.79 6.49 1.06
C TYR A 124 -5.70 7.53 1.08
N LYS A 125 -5.86 8.54 1.91
CA LYS A 125 -4.88 9.60 2.10
C LYS A 125 -4.57 9.79 3.57
N LEU A 126 -3.29 9.99 3.88
CA LEU A 126 -2.84 10.33 5.22
C LEU A 126 -1.66 11.29 5.12
N TRP A 127 -1.72 12.36 5.89
CA TRP A 127 -0.63 13.29 6.10
C TRP A 127 -0.23 13.29 7.58
N LEU A 128 1.04 13.11 7.83
CA LEU A 128 1.64 13.27 9.15
C LEU A 128 2.65 14.44 9.07
N LYS A 129 2.40 15.47 9.86
CA LYS A 129 3.17 16.72 9.85
C LYS A 129 4.67 16.45 9.93
N ASP A 130 5.43 17.14 9.06
CA ASP A 130 6.89 17.13 8.99
C ASP A 130 7.50 15.73 8.81
N ARG A 131 6.69 14.73 8.39
CA ARG A 131 7.14 13.36 8.20
C ARG A 131 6.82 12.83 6.82
N PHE A 132 5.55 12.65 6.50
CA PHE A 132 5.16 12.08 5.20
C PHE A 132 3.73 12.41 4.79
N VAL A 133 3.46 12.19 3.51
CA VAL A 133 2.12 12.07 2.95
C VAL A 133 2.01 10.79 2.14
N CYS A 134 0.89 10.09 2.28
CA CYS A 134 0.53 8.90 1.52
C CYS A 134 -0.80 9.14 0.81
N PHE A 135 -0.90 8.69 -0.45
CA PHE A 135 -2.12 8.78 -1.28
C PHE A 135 -2.34 7.46 -2.05
N SER A 136 -2.67 6.43 -1.29
CA SER A 136 -2.72 5.05 -1.76
C SER A 136 -4.02 4.67 -2.46
N PRO A 137 -3.96 3.92 -3.57
CA PRO A 137 -5.11 3.25 -4.16
C PRO A 137 -5.36 1.84 -3.61
N GLU A 138 -4.41 1.25 -2.87
CA GLU A 138 -4.38 -0.18 -2.56
C GLU A 138 -4.99 -0.50 -1.19
N ILE A 139 -6.08 -1.26 -1.19
CA ILE A 139 -6.71 -1.80 0.02
C ILE A 139 -5.80 -2.89 0.59
N PHE A 140 -5.50 -2.82 1.90
CA PHE A 140 -4.83 -3.91 2.60
C PHE A 140 -5.84 -4.99 2.97
N VAL A 141 -6.64 -4.74 4.01
CA VAL A 141 -7.76 -5.59 4.40
C VAL A 141 -8.94 -4.75 4.89
N ARG A 142 -10.13 -5.31 4.74
CA ARG A 142 -11.36 -4.79 5.32
C ARG A 142 -11.99 -5.85 6.21
N MET A 143 -12.45 -5.46 7.39
CA MET A 143 -13.13 -6.37 8.32
C MET A 143 -14.49 -5.78 8.65
N GLU A 144 -15.53 -6.55 8.43
CA GLU A 144 -16.91 -6.15 8.64
C GLU A 144 -17.78 -7.40 8.80
N GLU A 145 -18.71 -7.39 9.73
CA GLU A 145 -19.71 -8.45 9.93
C GLU A 145 -19.09 -9.86 10.05
N GLY A 146 -17.97 -9.99 10.78
CA GLY A 146 -17.28 -11.26 10.95
C GLY A 146 -16.52 -11.76 9.72
N ARG A 147 -16.33 -10.93 8.72
CA ARG A 147 -15.57 -11.27 7.50
C ARG A 147 -14.34 -10.40 7.37
N ILE A 148 -13.27 -10.99 6.86
CA ILE A 148 -12.09 -10.27 6.38
C ILE A 148 -12.01 -10.41 4.87
N LYS A 149 -11.73 -9.29 4.18
CA LYS A 149 -11.62 -9.22 2.73
C LYS A 149 -10.34 -8.52 2.31
N SER A 150 -9.77 -8.98 1.21
CA SER A 150 -8.67 -8.29 0.49
C SER A 150 -8.98 -8.25 -1.00
N PHE A 151 -8.42 -7.24 -1.68
CA PHE A 151 -8.74 -6.93 -3.07
C PHE A 151 -7.45 -6.76 -3.89
N PRO A 152 -6.70 -7.85 -4.15
CA PRO A 152 -5.50 -7.77 -4.97
C PRO A 152 -5.81 -7.27 -6.37
N MET A 153 -4.95 -6.38 -6.85
CA MET A 153 -5.06 -5.74 -8.16
C MET A 153 -3.78 -5.99 -8.96
N LYS A 154 -3.91 -6.35 -10.24
CA LYS A 154 -2.78 -6.49 -11.17
C LYS A 154 -3.23 -6.21 -12.60
N GLY A 155 -2.31 -5.62 -13.37
CA GLY A 155 -2.57 -5.28 -14.76
C GLY A 155 -3.48 -4.07 -14.93
N THR A 156 -3.05 -3.16 -15.76
CA THR A 156 -3.84 -1.99 -16.16
C THR A 156 -3.68 -1.75 -17.65
N ILE A 157 -4.73 -1.28 -18.28
CA ILE A 157 -4.72 -0.90 -19.70
C ILE A 157 -5.56 0.37 -19.90
N ASP A 158 -5.21 1.17 -20.89
CA ASP A 158 -6.03 2.31 -21.32
C ASP A 158 -7.42 1.82 -21.77
N ALA A 159 -8.47 2.29 -21.09
CA ALA A 159 -9.85 1.89 -21.36
C ALA A 159 -10.41 2.44 -22.68
N THR A 160 -9.68 3.32 -23.36
CA THR A 160 -10.08 3.88 -24.67
C THR A 160 -9.64 3.02 -25.85
N LEU A 161 -8.74 2.05 -25.60
CA LEU A 161 -8.27 1.14 -26.66
C LEU A 161 -9.39 0.18 -27.11
N PRO A 162 -9.48 -0.11 -28.41
CA PRO A 162 -10.38 -1.14 -28.89
C PRO A 162 -10.06 -2.49 -28.24
N HIS A 163 -11.09 -3.20 -27.76
CA HIS A 163 -10.95 -4.51 -27.09
C HIS A 163 -10.04 -4.54 -25.85
N ALA A 164 -9.89 -3.39 -25.15
CA ALA A 164 -9.02 -3.26 -23.97
C ALA A 164 -9.25 -4.35 -22.92
N GLU A 165 -10.51 -4.70 -22.66
CA GLU A 165 -10.87 -5.75 -21.70
C GLU A 165 -10.34 -7.13 -22.11
N SER A 166 -10.55 -7.54 -23.36
CA SER A 166 -10.04 -8.81 -23.87
C SER A 166 -8.50 -8.84 -23.84
N ILE A 167 -7.84 -7.76 -24.27
CA ILE A 167 -6.39 -7.65 -24.26
C ILE A 167 -5.85 -7.85 -22.84
N LEU A 168 -6.47 -7.20 -21.84
CA LEU A 168 -6.05 -7.30 -20.45
C LEU A 168 -6.30 -8.70 -19.85
N LEU A 169 -7.45 -9.32 -20.16
CA LEU A 169 -7.79 -10.63 -19.65
C LEU A 169 -6.98 -11.77 -20.30
N ASP A 170 -6.61 -11.62 -21.58
CA ASP A 170 -5.88 -12.62 -22.35
C ASP A 170 -4.35 -12.53 -22.16
N ASP A 171 -3.84 -11.49 -21.47
CA ASP A 171 -2.41 -11.37 -21.16
C ASP A 171 -1.97 -12.46 -20.18
N ALA A 172 -1.22 -13.44 -20.70
CA ALA A 172 -0.77 -14.59 -19.93
C ALA A 172 0.22 -14.23 -18.81
N LYS A 173 1.04 -13.19 -18.99
CA LYS A 173 1.98 -12.70 -17.96
C LYS A 173 1.21 -12.08 -16.80
N GLU A 174 0.30 -11.15 -17.09
CA GLU A 174 -0.53 -10.51 -16.08
C GLU A 174 -1.42 -11.53 -15.35
N ALA A 175 -1.94 -12.54 -16.06
CA ALA A 175 -2.70 -13.64 -15.47
C ALA A 175 -1.87 -14.45 -14.47
N ALA A 176 -0.63 -14.79 -14.79
CA ALA A 176 0.26 -15.57 -13.93
C ALA A 176 0.68 -14.75 -12.69
N GLU A 177 0.99 -13.46 -12.86
CA GLU A 177 1.31 -12.57 -11.74
C GLU A 177 0.11 -12.36 -10.82
N HIS A 178 -1.10 -12.20 -11.39
CA HIS A 178 -2.33 -12.06 -10.63
C HIS A 178 -2.64 -13.35 -9.83
N ALA A 179 -2.49 -14.52 -10.43
CA ALA A 179 -2.68 -15.81 -9.74
C ALA A 179 -1.71 -15.94 -8.55
N THR A 180 -0.46 -15.54 -8.73
CA THR A 180 0.56 -15.58 -7.67
C THR A 180 0.17 -14.68 -6.49
N ILE A 181 -0.29 -13.45 -6.75
CA ILE A 181 -0.68 -12.53 -5.68
C ILE A 181 -1.97 -12.97 -4.98
N VAL A 182 -2.92 -13.52 -5.71
CA VAL A 182 -4.17 -14.07 -5.14
C VAL A 182 -3.86 -15.23 -4.21
N ASP A 183 -2.98 -16.16 -4.60
CA ASP A 183 -2.61 -17.29 -3.76
C ASP A 183 -1.84 -16.85 -2.51
N LEU A 184 -0.94 -15.89 -2.65
CA LEU A 184 -0.22 -15.29 -1.52
C LEU A 184 -1.19 -14.68 -0.50
N ILE A 185 -2.16 -13.88 -0.95
CA ILE A 185 -3.13 -13.23 -0.06
C ILE A 185 -4.11 -14.24 0.53
N ARG A 186 -4.52 -15.27 -0.23
CA ARG A 186 -5.29 -16.40 0.34
C ARG A 186 -4.56 -17.03 1.52
N ASN A 187 -3.28 -17.30 1.35
CA ASN A 187 -2.44 -17.88 2.39
C ASN A 187 -2.33 -16.95 3.60
N ASP A 188 -2.10 -15.64 3.38
CA ASP A 188 -2.08 -14.65 4.47
C ASP A 188 -3.39 -14.64 5.27
N LEU A 189 -4.54 -14.54 4.58
CA LEU A 189 -5.85 -14.53 5.25
C LEU A 189 -6.14 -15.83 6.01
N SER A 190 -5.62 -16.95 5.54
CA SER A 190 -5.79 -18.26 6.20
C SER A 190 -5.09 -18.35 7.56
N MET A 191 -4.16 -17.45 7.87
CA MET A 191 -3.52 -17.38 9.20
C MET A 191 -4.46 -16.83 10.28
N VAL A 192 -5.48 -16.06 9.91
CA VAL A 192 -6.35 -15.30 10.82
C VAL A 192 -7.83 -15.57 10.64
N SER A 193 -8.22 -16.34 9.63
CA SER A 193 -9.62 -16.61 9.29
C SER A 193 -9.81 -18.03 8.75
N GLU A 194 -11.05 -18.50 8.79
CA GLU A 194 -11.47 -19.80 8.26
C GLU A 194 -12.23 -19.62 6.94
N HIS A 195 -12.42 -20.72 6.20
CA HIS A 195 -13.20 -20.76 4.97
C HIS A 195 -12.77 -19.70 3.94
N VAL A 196 -11.45 -19.52 3.79
CA VAL A 196 -10.90 -18.54 2.84
C VAL A 196 -11.20 -18.97 1.40
N THR A 197 -11.91 -18.09 0.67
CA THR A 197 -12.33 -18.31 -0.71
C THR A 197 -12.01 -17.11 -1.59
N VAL A 198 -11.83 -17.36 -2.89
CA VAL A 198 -11.80 -16.31 -3.91
C VAL A 198 -13.25 -16.08 -4.35
N ALA A 199 -13.86 -15.02 -3.81
CA ALA A 199 -15.28 -14.70 -4.08
C ALA A 199 -15.48 -14.21 -5.52
N SER A 200 -14.51 -13.46 -6.06
CA SER A 200 -14.48 -13.03 -7.45
C SER A 200 -13.05 -13.06 -7.96
N TYR A 201 -12.83 -13.62 -9.16
CA TYR A 201 -11.50 -13.77 -9.74
C TYR A 201 -11.36 -12.98 -11.04
N ARG A 202 -10.32 -12.10 -11.12
CA ARG A 202 -9.96 -11.30 -12.29
C ARG A 202 -11.14 -10.56 -12.93
N TYR A 203 -11.98 -9.91 -12.11
CA TYR A 203 -12.99 -9.01 -12.65
C TYR A 203 -12.37 -7.67 -13.07
N ILE A 204 -13.04 -6.97 -13.97
CA ILE A 204 -12.57 -5.69 -14.49
C ILE A 204 -13.15 -4.54 -13.65
N ASP A 205 -12.25 -3.72 -13.11
CA ASP A 205 -12.56 -2.41 -12.56
C ASP A 205 -12.25 -1.32 -13.58
N ARG A 206 -13.18 -0.40 -13.78
CA ARG A 206 -12.97 0.80 -14.59
C ARG A 206 -12.68 1.98 -13.68
N LEU A 207 -11.49 2.51 -13.78
CA LEU A 207 -11.01 3.61 -12.93
C LEU A 207 -10.80 4.87 -13.76
N GLN A 208 -11.16 6.03 -13.19
CA GLN A 208 -10.85 7.33 -13.78
C GLN A 208 -9.54 7.84 -13.19
N THR A 209 -8.59 8.21 -14.04
CA THR A 209 -7.32 8.80 -13.65
C THR A 209 -7.13 10.18 -14.27
N ASN A 210 -6.14 10.93 -13.82
CA ASN A 210 -5.76 12.22 -14.43
C ASN A 210 -5.28 12.09 -15.89
N LYS A 211 -4.88 10.89 -16.32
CA LYS A 211 -4.44 10.59 -17.70
C LYS A 211 -5.54 9.98 -18.57
N GLY A 212 -6.75 9.83 -18.02
CA GLY A 212 -7.89 9.19 -18.67
C GLY A 212 -8.38 7.93 -17.95
N PRO A 213 -9.41 7.27 -18.50
CA PRO A 213 -9.96 6.05 -17.93
C PRO A 213 -9.03 4.86 -18.18
N ILE A 214 -8.88 4.00 -17.18
CA ILE A 214 -8.15 2.73 -17.28
C ILE A 214 -9.04 1.57 -16.89
N LEU A 215 -8.76 0.39 -17.42
CA LEU A 215 -9.25 -0.88 -16.91
C LEU A 215 -8.16 -1.52 -16.05
N GLN A 216 -8.58 -2.17 -14.98
CA GLN A 216 -7.70 -2.90 -14.06
C GLN A 216 -8.32 -4.25 -13.72
N THR A 217 -7.52 -5.31 -13.62
CA THR A 217 -8.01 -6.58 -13.08
C THR A 217 -7.89 -6.62 -11.57
N SER A 218 -8.96 -7.02 -10.91
CA SER A 218 -9.05 -7.18 -9.45
C SER A 218 -9.61 -8.54 -9.09
N SER A 219 -9.33 -9.01 -7.88
CA SER A 219 -10.00 -10.18 -7.30
C SER A 219 -10.48 -9.85 -5.89
N GLU A 220 -11.53 -10.51 -5.42
CA GLU A 220 -11.98 -10.44 -4.03
C GLU A 220 -11.69 -11.75 -3.33
N ILE A 221 -10.94 -11.70 -2.24
CA ILE A 221 -10.66 -12.83 -1.36
C ILE A 221 -11.33 -12.57 -0.04
N CYS A 222 -12.07 -13.55 0.47
CA CYS A 222 -12.86 -13.43 1.69
C CYS A 222 -12.61 -14.61 2.61
N GLY A 223 -12.49 -14.33 3.93
CA GLY A 223 -12.43 -15.34 4.99
C GLY A 223 -13.38 -15.00 6.12
N MET A 224 -13.73 -15.98 6.95
CA MET A 224 -14.56 -15.81 8.14
C MET A 224 -13.69 -15.63 9.36
N LEU A 225 -13.86 -14.51 10.07
CA LEU A 225 -13.16 -14.21 11.30
C LEU A 225 -13.79 -14.93 12.51
N PRO A 226 -13.00 -15.22 13.57
CA PRO A 226 -13.55 -15.68 14.84
C PRO A 226 -14.59 -14.73 15.40
N GLY A 227 -15.58 -15.22 16.13
CA GLY A 227 -16.68 -14.40 16.66
C GLY A 227 -16.27 -13.28 17.62
N ASP A 228 -15.06 -13.37 18.18
CA ASP A 228 -14.46 -12.36 19.08
C ASP A 228 -13.44 -11.45 18.38
N TYR A 229 -13.40 -11.42 17.04
CA TYR A 229 -12.38 -10.73 16.25
C TYR A 229 -12.21 -9.25 16.62
N THR A 230 -13.26 -8.56 17.03
CA THR A 230 -13.17 -7.15 17.44
C THR A 230 -12.31 -6.96 18.69
N LYS A 231 -12.18 -7.99 19.54
CA LYS A 231 -11.29 -7.97 20.70
C LYS A 231 -9.82 -8.28 20.37
N ARG A 232 -9.54 -8.62 19.10
CA ARG A 232 -8.25 -9.11 18.61
C ARG A 232 -7.77 -8.40 17.35
N LEU A 233 -8.23 -7.16 17.10
CA LEU A 233 -7.91 -6.41 15.88
C LEU A 233 -6.40 -6.22 15.69
N GLY A 234 -5.69 -5.91 16.77
CA GLY A 234 -4.23 -5.78 16.75
C GLY A 234 -3.55 -7.11 16.43
N ASP A 235 -3.92 -8.21 17.10
CA ASP A 235 -3.34 -9.53 16.82
C ASP A 235 -3.54 -9.93 15.35
N ILE A 236 -4.76 -9.74 14.82
CA ILE A 236 -5.10 -10.09 13.45
C ILE A 236 -4.26 -9.27 12.46
N LEU A 237 -4.22 -7.94 12.61
CA LEU A 237 -3.47 -7.08 11.69
C LEU A 237 -1.97 -7.36 11.72
N PHE A 238 -1.37 -7.44 12.89
CA PHE A 238 0.07 -7.69 13.02
C PHE A 238 0.49 -9.09 12.55
N SER A 239 -0.40 -10.10 12.62
CA SER A 239 -0.14 -11.42 12.04
C SER A 239 -0.06 -11.40 10.52
N LEU A 240 -0.75 -10.47 9.86
CA LEU A 240 -0.74 -10.31 8.40
C LEU A 240 0.47 -9.49 7.89
N LEU A 241 1.18 -8.78 8.79
CA LEU A 241 2.27 -7.88 8.42
C LEU A 241 3.64 -8.59 8.32
N PRO A 242 4.55 -8.06 7.49
CA PRO A 242 4.27 -7.04 6.48
C PRO A 242 3.33 -7.56 5.39
N ALA A 243 2.61 -6.65 4.72
CA ALA A 243 1.65 -7.03 3.69
C ALA A 243 2.33 -7.81 2.54
N GLY A 244 1.76 -8.93 2.13
CA GLY A 244 2.35 -9.81 1.13
C GLY A 244 2.49 -9.15 -0.23
N SER A 245 1.53 -8.31 -0.64
CA SER A 245 1.51 -7.63 -1.93
C SER A 245 2.72 -6.71 -2.17
N ILE A 246 3.28 -6.14 -1.08
CA ILE A 246 4.42 -5.20 -1.13
C ILE A 246 5.71 -5.79 -0.52
N THR A 247 5.70 -7.04 -0.16
CA THR A 247 6.86 -7.76 0.35
C THR A 247 7.22 -8.88 -0.61
N GLY A 248 6.34 -9.87 -0.74
CA GLY A 248 6.53 -11.09 -1.50
C GLY A 248 6.49 -12.34 -0.60
N ALA A 249 6.94 -13.47 -1.10
CA ALA A 249 6.86 -14.76 -0.41
C ALA A 249 8.06 -15.67 -0.70
N PRO A 250 8.52 -16.44 0.32
CA PRO A 250 8.14 -16.44 1.74
C PRO A 250 8.59 -15.17 2.47
N LYS A 251 7.73 -14.57 3.29
CA LYS A 251 7.97 -13.24 3.91
C LYS A 251 9.32 -13.11 4.63
N PRO A 252 9.72 -14.00 5.57
CA PRO A 252 10.97 -13.80 6.32
C PRO A 252 12.22 -13.74 5.42
N ARG A 253 12.28 -14.62 4.43
CA ARG A 253 13.41 -14.66 3.49
C ARG A 253 13.37 -13.48 2.52
N THR A 254 12.19 -13.12 2.06
CA THR A 254 12.01 -12.00 1.14
C THR A 254 12.38 -10.67 1.78
N MET A 255 12.06 -10.45 3.07
CA MET A 255 12.49 -9.26 3.82
C MET A 255 14.01 -9.13 3.88
N GLN A 256 14.75 -10.24 4.07
CA GLN A 256 16.21 -10.23 4.02
C GLN A 256 16.75 -9.84 2.64
N ILE A 257 16.15 -10.38 1.57
CA ILE A 257 16.50 -10.04 0.20
C ILE A 257 16.25 -8.55 -0.09
N ILE A 258 15.14 -8.02 0.38
CA ILE A 258 14.79 -6.60 0.25
C ILE A 258 15.83 -5.73 0.96
N ALA A 259 16.17 -6.03 2.21
CA ALA A 259 17.18 -5.29 2.97
C ALA A 259 18.55 -5.31 2.28
N GLU A 260 18.98 -6.46 1.70
CA GLU A 260 20.22 -6.57 0.92
C GLU A 260 20.18 -5.74 -0.37
N ALA A 261 19.02 -5.70 -1.05
CA ALA A 261 18.89 -5.10 -2.37
C ALA A 261 18.68 -3.58 -2.35
N GLU A 262 17.92 -3.06 -1.40
CA GLU A 262 17.46 -1.66 -1.40
C GLU A 262 18.48 -0.69 -0.78
N GLY A 263 19.20 -1.09 0.27
CA GLY A 263 20.22 -0.28 0.92
C GLY A 263 19.67 0.96 1.65
N TYR A 264 18.38 1.01 1.97
CA TYR A 264 17.73 2.04 2.77
C TYR A 264 16.57 1.45 3.58
N GLU A 265 16.14 2.15 4.61
CA GLU A 265 15.01 1.75 5.42
C GLU A 265 13.70 2.27 4.84
N ARG A 266 12.73 1.37 4.66
CA ARG A 266 11.41 1.74 4.14
C ARG A 266 10.63 2.65 5.09
N GLY A 267 10.80 2.49 6.40
CA GLY A 267 10.07 3.22 7.42
C GLY A 267 8.56 2.97 7.31
N PHE A 268 7.77 4.03 7.20
CA PHE A 268 6.31 3.92 7.01
C PHE A 268 5.90 3.58 5.56
N TYR A 269 6.76 3.80 4.59
CA TYR A 269 6.50 3.35 3.23
C TYR A 269 6.37 1.83 3.18
N THR A 270 5.34 1.32 2.48
CA THR A 270 4.95 -0.09 2.46
C THR A 270 4.50 -0.67 3.82
N GLY A 271 4.34 0.16 4.84
CA GLY A 271 3.55 -0.18 6.01
C GLY A 271 2.05 -0.11 5.72
N VAL A 272 1.23 -0.09 6.75
CA VAL A 272 -0.23 -0.02 6.62
C VAL A 272 -0.83 1.10 7.45
N MET A 273 -1.92 1.67 6.94
CA MET A 273 -2.73 2.66 7.62
C MET A 273 -4.20 2.26 7.54
N GLY A 274 -4.99 2.68 8.51
CA GLY A 274 -6.42 2.39 8.48
C GLY A 274 -7.17 2.98 9.65
N CYS A 275 -8.47 2.77 9.65
CA CYS A 275 -9.34 3.13 10.76
C CYS A 275 -10.31 2.00 11.11
N TYR A 276 -10.71 2.00 12.36
CA TYR A 276 -11.81 1.21 12.87
C TYR A 276 -12.89 2.16 13.37
N ALA A 277 -14.09 2.00 12.88
CA ALA A 277 -15.27 2.75 13.32
C ALA A 277 -16.54 1.94 13.04
N ASP A 278 -17.55 2.07 13.85
CA ASP A 278 -18.87 1.44 13.67
C ASP A 278 -18.81 -0.08 13.39
N GLY A 279 -17.89 -0.78 14.06
CA GLY A 279 -17.71 -2.22 13.91
C GLY A 279 -16.97 -2.64 12.62
N ARG A 280 -16.49 -1.69 11.84
CA ARG A 280 -15.78 -1.89 10.57
C ARG A 280 -14.33 -1.46 10.67
N LEU A 281 -13.43 -2.27 10.12
CA LEU A 281 -12.05 -1.86 9.91
C LEU A 281 -11.80 -1.72 8.40
N ASP A 282 -11.25 -0.59 8.01
CA ASP A 282 -10.83 -0.31 6.63
C ASP A 282 -9.37 0.14 6.62
N SER A 283 -8.55 -0.47 5.76
CA SER A 283 -7.12 -0.24 5.76
C SER A 283 -6.50 -0.30 4.37
N ALA A 284 -5.36 0.37 4.24
CA ALA A 284 -4.60 0.48 3.01
C ALA A 284 -3.11 0.22 3.24
N VAL A 285 -2.45 -0.30 2.22
CA VAL A 285 -0.98 -0.34 2.14
C VAL A 285 -0.47 1.05 1.84
N MET A 286 0.57 1.51 2.51
CA MET A 286 1.14 2.85 2.29
C MET A 286 2.09 2.86 1.10
N ILE A 287 1.52 3.01 -0.09
CA ILE A 287 2.21 3.27 -1.36
C ILE A 287 1.81 4.63 -1.92
N ARG A 288 2.46 5.12 -2.97
CA ARG A 288 2.36 6.52 -3.39
C ARG A 288 2.70 7.43 -2.22
N PHE A 289 3.96 7.49 -1.90
CA PHE A 289 4.44 7.96 -0.61
C PHE A 289 5.54 8.99 -0.80
N ILE A 290 5.39 10.14 -0.13
CA ILE A 290 6.43 11.18 -0.08
C ILE A 290 6.81 11.37 1.38
N GLU A 291 8.09 11.24 1.67
CA GLU A 291 8.69 11.41 2.99
C GLU A 291 9.57 12.65 3.03
N GLN A 292 9.61 13.30 4.16
CA GLN A 292 10.55 14.38 4.46
C GLN A 292 11.59 13.87 5.45
N GLU A 293 12.86 13.95 5.07
CA GLU A 293 14.00 13.68 5.94
C GLU A 293 15.00 14.83 5.84
N ASP A 294 15.40 15.38 6.95
CA ASP A 294 16.36 16.49 7.05
C ASP A 294 16.05 17.68 6.11
N GLY A 295 14.78 17.98 5.94
CA GLY A 295 14.29 19.03 5.06
C GLY A 295 14.24 18.68 3.57
N GLN A 296 14.71 17.50 3.16
CA GLN A 296 14.64 17.00 1.79
C GLN A 296 13.41 16.10 1.61
N LEU A 297 12.70 16.26 0.48
CA LEU A 297 11.60 15.37 0.10
C LEU A 297 12.12 14.19 -0.73
N TYR A 298 11.53 13.03 -0.46
CA TYR A 298 11.79 11.79 -1.21
C TYR A 298 10.47 11.13 -1.59
N PHE A 299 10.34 10.78 -2.86
CA PHE A 299 9.27 9.90 -3.32
C PHE A 299 9.75 8.45 -3.24
N LYS A 300 8.97 7.59 -2.60
CA LYS A 300 9.25 6.15 -2.55
C LYS A 300 8.33 5.40 -3.53
N ALA A 301 8.91 4.62 -4.43
CA ALA A 301 8.19 3.85 -5.43
C ALA A 301 8.84 2.49 -5.66
N GLY A 302 8.06 1.52 -6.12
CA GLY A 302 8.57 0.19 -6.39
C GLY A 302 7.60 -0.68 -7.19
N GLY A 303 8.02 -1.91 -7.44
CA GLY A 303 7.24 -2.90 -8.16
C GLY A 303 7.59 -4.33 -7.78
N GLY A 304 6.70 -5.26 -8.08
CA GLY A 304 6.89 -6.69 -7.85
C GLY A 304 7.81 -7.30 -8.90
N ILE A 305 8.91 -7.89 -8.48
CA ILE A 305 9.88 -8.56 -9.34
C ILE A 305 9.62 -10.07 -9.27
N THR A 306 9.55 -10.70 -10.43
CA THR A 306 9.46 -12.14 -10.63
C THR A 306 10.71 -12.66 -11.35
N ALA A 307 10.86 -13.98 -11.46
CA ALA A 307 11.96 -14.58 -12.21
C ALA A 307 11.96 -14.19 -13.70
N GLN A 308 10.80 -13.82 -14.25
CA GLN A 308 10.62 -13.42 -15.66
C GLN A 308 10.78 -11.91 -15.89
N SER A 309 10.85 -11.10 -14.82
CA SER A 309 10.99 -9.65 -14.93
C SER A 309 12.28 -9.25 -15.64
N ARG A 310 12.21 -8.14 -16.38
CA ARG A 310 13.35 -7.49 -17.05
C ARG A 310 13.63 -6.15 -16.38
N TRP A 311 14.85 -5.90 -16.00
CA TRP A 311 15.22 -4.72 -15.21
C TRP A 311 14.86 -3.39 -15.90
N GLU A 312 14.95 -3.32 -17.23
CA GLU A 312 14.59 -2.13 -18.00
C GLU A 312 13.09 -1.80 -17.89
N SER A 313 12.24 -2.82 -18.00
CA SER A 313 10.78 -2.67 -17.87
C SER A 313 10.41 -2.23 -16.46
N GLU A 314 10.95 -2.90 -15.45
CA GLU A 314 10.66 -2.60 -14.03
C GLU A 314 11.18 -1.21 -13.63
N TYR A 315 12.36 -0.81 -14.11
CA TYR A 315 12.90 0.53 -13.91
C TYR A 315 11.96 1.60 -14.48
N ASN A 316 11.52 1.43 -15.73
CA ASN A 316 10.60 2.38 -16.36
C ASN A 316 9.25 2.43 -15.63
N GLU A 317 8.74 1.31 -15.15
CA GLU A 317 7.52 1.24 -14.36
C GLU A 317 7.65 2.02 -13.04
N VAL A 318 8.78 1.87 -12.33
CA VAL A 318 9.06 2.64 -11.12
C VAL A 318 9.05 4.14 -11.41
N ILE A 319 9.72 4.59 -12.49
CA ILE A 319 9.75 6.00 -12.89
C ILE A 319 8.35 6.53 -13.21
N GLN A 320 7.54 5.77 -13.90
CA GLN A 320 6.16 6.15 -14.24
C GLN A 320 5.25 6.28 -13.00
N LYS A 321 5.59 5.63 -11.90
CA LYS A 321 4.85 5.70 -10.63
C LYS A 321 5.16 6.96 -9.81
N ILE A 322 6.18 7.75 -10.19
CA ILE A 322 6.60 8.96 -9.46
C ILE A 322 5.79 10.15 -9.97
N TYR A 323 4.57 10.28 -9.50
CA TYR A 323 3.66 11.39 -9.81
C TYR A 323 2.70 11.65 -8.66
N VAL A 324 2.09 12.83 -8.65
CA VAL A 324 1.01 13.17 -7.73
C VAL A 324 -0.32 13.34 -8.50
N PRO A 325 -1.42 12.71 -8.07
CA PRO A 325 -2.71 12.80 -8.75
C PRO A 325 -3.47 14.07 -8.35
N ILE A 326 -2.94 15.24 -8.73
CA ILE A 326 -3.57 16.56 -8.57
C ILE A 326 -4.04 17.02 -9.95
N TYR A 327 -5.34 17.38 -10.10
CA TYR A 327 -5.96 17.83 -11.36
C TYR A 327 -7.23 18.63 -11.13
#